data_049af3a413014e2424d1abf3a8195550
#
_entry.id   049af3a413014e2424d1abf3a8195550
#
_cell.length_a   1.000
_cell.length_b   1.000
_cell.length_c   1.000
_cell.angle_alpha   90.00
_cell.angle_beta   90.00
_cell.angle_gamma   90.00
#
_symmetry.space_group_name_H-M   'P 1'
#
loop_
_entity.id
_entity.type
_entity.pdbx_description
1 polymer ?
#
loop_
_entity_poly.entity_id
_entity_poly.type
_entity_poly.pdbx_seq_one_letter_code
_entity_poly.pdbx_strand_id
1 'polypeptide(L)'
;MRRTFTTAANDREPVRVLVVDDHALFTEALMLTLGIDDRIQVVGSAASGTEAVSLAEALHPDVVLMDVHMPSMDGIEATRHVRRVSPRSRVVVVTAARSPELRAHAEAAGAERLLTKDTPALGLIDAILDFPCATVSQLVPREARTA
;
A
#
# COMPACT_ATOMS: atom_id res chain seq x y z
N MET A 1 -19.23 -15.30 23.59
CA MET A 1 -18.87 -15.28 23.24
C MET A 1 -18.30 -15.79 22.40
N ARG A 2 -18.34 -16.13 21.90
CA ARG A 2 -17.97 -16.47 21.08
C ARG A 2 -16.94 -16.12 20.52
N ARG A 3 -16.87 -15.57 20.35
CA ARG A 3 -16.04 -14.95 19.77
C ARG A 3 -14.76 -15.14 20.14
N THR A 4 -14.61 -15.55 21.04
CA THR A 4 -13.38 -15.59 21.61
C THR A 4 -12.42 -16.30 20.77
N PHE A 5 -12.76 -17.33 20.22
CA PHE A 5 -11.81 -18.03 19.53
C PHE A 5 -11.52 -17.40 18.28
N THR A 6 -12.41 -16.89 17.73
CA THR A 6 -12.19 -16.19 16.56
C THR A 6 -11.21 -15.18 16.82
N THR A 7 -11.27 -14.65 17.96
CA THR A 7 -10.45 -13.61 18.27
C THR A 7 -9.03 -13.91 18.17
N ALA A 8 -8.61 -15.04 18.47
CA ALA A 8 -7.20 -15.26 18.42
C ALA A 8 -6.65 -14.91 17.09
N ALA A 9 -7.36 -15.23 16.06
CA ALA A 9 -6.91 -14.93 14.73
C ALA A 9 -7.09 -13.49 14.40
N ASN A 10 -8.05 -12.88 14.99
CA ASN A 10 -8.36 -11.51 14.65
C ASN A 10 -7.96 -10.53 15.68
N ASP A 11 -7.14 -10.93 16.59
CA ASP A 11 -6.65 -10.05 17.59
C ASP A 11 -5.79 -9.01 16.99
N ARG A 12 -5.28 -9.22 15.81
CA ARG A 12 -4.48 -8.26 15.18
C ARG A 12 -5.33 -7.14 14.71
N GLU A 13 -4.87 -5.97 14.92
CA GLU A 13 -5.57 -4.82 14.39
C GLU A 13 -5.46 -4.82 12.88
N PRO A 14 -6.46 -4.30 12.19
CA PRO A 14 -6.38 -4.26 10.74
C PRO A 14 -5.23 -3.40 10.26
N VAL A 15 -4.73 -3.72 9.10
CA VAL A 15 -3.70 -2.94 8.45
C VAL A 15 -4.34 -1.65 7.95
N ARG A 16 -3.79 -0.52 8.33
CA ARG A 16 -4.37 0.78 8.00
C ARG A 16 -3.76 1.27 6.68
N VAL A 17 -4.61 1.55 5.72
CA VAL A 17 -4.18 1.84 4.35
C VAL A 17 -4.63 3.22 3.92
N LEU A 18 -3.72 3.98 3.35
CA LEU A 18 -4.01 5.25 2.70
C LEU A 18 -3.94 5.01 1.20
N VAL A 19 -4.98 5.40 0.47
CA VAL A 19 -5.02 5.22 -0.98
C VAL A 19 -4.77 6.56 -1.65
N VAL A 20 -3.80 6.60 -2.54
CA VAL A 20 -3.40 7.85 -3.22
C VAL A 20 -3.49 7.66 -4.72
N ASP A 21 -4.42 8.34 -5.36
CA ASP A 21 -4.62 8.26 -6.80
C ASP A 21 -5.54 9.41 -7.20
N ASP A 22 -5.23 10.08 -8.29
CA ASP A 22 -6.08 11.18 -8.73
C ASP A 22 -7.23 10.72 -9.62
N HIS A 23 -7.35 9.42 -9.87
CA HIS A 23 -8.46 8.88 -10.65
C HIS A 23 -9.56 8.44 -9.69
N ALA A 24 -10.59 9.25 -9.58
CA ALA A 24 -11.64 9.01 -8.59
C ALA A 24 -12.29 7.65 -8.70
N LEU A 25 -12.54 7.21 -9.93
CA LEU A 25 -13.22 5.92 -10.10
C LEU A 25 -12.34 4.76 -9.64
N PHE A 26 -11.05 4.83 -9.93
CA PHE A 26 -10.15 3.80 -9.50
C PHE A 26 -10.06 3.77 -7.97
N THR A 27 -9.98 4.94 -7.37
CA THR A 27 -9.92 5.06 -5.93
C THR A 27 -11.16 4.47 -5.27
N GLU A 28 -12.33 4.80 -5.80
CA GLU A 28 -13.57 4.29 -5.25
C GLU A 28 -13.66 2.78 -5.36
N ALA A 29 -13.31 2.26 -6.51
CA ALA A 29 -13.35 0.82 -6.72
C ALA A 29 -12.38 0.12 -5.78
N LEU A 30 -11.21 0.69 -5.61
CA LEU A 30 -10.21 0.12 -4.76
C LEU A 30 -10.64 0.14 -3.29
N MET A 31 -11.21 1.25 -2.86
CA MET A 31 -11.66 1.36 -1.49
C MET A 31 -12.78 0.37 -1.19
N LEU A 32 -13.68 0.16 -2.15
CA LEU A 32 -14.72 -0.83 -1.96
C LEU A 32 -14.15 -2.23 -1.87
N THR A 33 -13.22 -2.53 -2.74
CA THR A 33 -12.58 -3.85 -2.77
C THR A 33 -11.83 -4.14 -1.48
N LEU A 34 -11.04 -3.19 -1.03
CA LEU A 34 -10.26 -3.38 0.17
C LEU A 34 -11.16 -3.40 1.40
N GLY A 35 -12.25 -2.67 1.36
CA GLY A 35 -13.13 -2.60 2.51
C GLY A 35 -13.87 -3.89 2.81
N ILE A 36 -13.87 -4.84 1.88
CA ILE A 36 -14.51 -6.11 2.13
C ILE A 36 -13.65 -7.00 3.04
N ASP A 37 -12.36 -6.77 3.05
CA ASP A 37 -11.46 -7.63 3.83
C ASP A 37 -11.30 -7.05 5.23
N ASP A 38 -11.71 -7.82 6.22
CA ASP A 38 -11.68 -7.36 7.60
C ASP A 38 -10.27 -7.11 8.12
N ARG A 39 -9.26 -7.60 7.44
CA ARG A 39 -7.88 -7.40 7.87
C ARG A 39 -7.33 -6.05 7.41
N ILE A 40 -8.10 -5.29 6.63
CA ILE A 40 -7.67 -4.02 6.06
C ILE A 40 -8.64 -2.94 6.45
N GLN A 41 -8.12 -1.80 6.84
CA GLN A 41 -8.94 -0.63 7.10
C GLN A 41 -8.41 0.52 6.26
N VAL A 42 -9.23 1.03 5.35
CA VAL A 42 -8.83 2.19 4.56
C VAL A 42 -9.06 3.42 5.43
N VAL A 43 -8.00 4.11 5.78
CA VAL A 43 -8.10 5.22 6.72
C VAL A 43 -8.21 6.57 6.03
N GLY A 44 -8.02 6.60 4.73
CA GLY A 44 -8.18 7.85 3.99
C GLY A 44 -7.81 7.69 2.55
N SER A 45 -8.07 8.72 1.78
CA SER A 45 -7.67 8.75 0.38
C SER A 45 -7.18 10.15 0.04
N ALA A 46 -6.24 10.22 -0.87
CA ALA A 46 -5.67 11.47 -1.32
C ALA A 46 -5.67 11.49 -2.85
N ALA A 47 -5.90 12.64 -3.42
CA ALA A 47 -5.93 12.78 -4.87
C ALA A 47 -4.67 13.45 -5.42
N SER A 48 -3.72 13.74 -4.57
CA SER A 48 -2.48 14.39 -5.01
C SER A 48 -1.35 13.99 -4.08
N GLY A 49 -0.13 14.21 -4.54
CA GLY A 49 1.04 13.92 -3.73
C GLY A 49 1.12 14.78 -2.48
N THR A 50 0.77 16.04 -2.61
CA THR A 50 0.79 16.94 -1.46
C THR A 50 -0.19 16.50 -0.40
N GLU A 51 -1.39 16.14 -0.81
CA GLU A 51 -2.40 15.66 0.11
C GLU A 51 -1.95 14.35 0.75
N ALA A 52 -1.31 13.50 -0.03
CA ALA A 52 -0.82 12.22 0.48
C ALA A 52 0.19 12.43 1.60
N VAL A 53 1.10 13.37 1.43
CA VAL A 53 2.11 13.64 2.44
C VAL A 53 1.45 14.16 3.72
N SER A 54 0.50 15.08 3.58
CA SER A 54 -0.22 15.62 4.73
C SER A 54 -0.97 14.54 5.48
N LEU A 55 -1.66 13.67 4.75
CA LEU A 55 -2.42 12.62 5.40
C LEU A 55 -1.52 11.55 6.01
N ALA A 56 -0.41 11.25 5.37
CA ALA A 56 0.52 10.29 5.94
C ALA A 56 1.08 10.80 7.25
N GLU A 57 1.38 12.08 7.31
CA GLU A 57 1.91 12.65 8.52
C GLU A 57 0.86 12.65 9.63
N ALA A 58 -0.39 12.92 9.28
CA ALA A 58 -1.46 12.98 10.28
C ALA A 58 -1.92 11.60 10.73
N LEU A 59 -1.97 10.65 9.82
CA LEU A 59 -2.58 9.35 10.09
C LEU A 59 -1.58 8.24 10.38
N HIS A 60 -0.35 8.39 9.93
CA HIS A 60 0.68 7.35 10.05
C HIS A 60 0.12 5.98 9.64
N PRO A 61 -0.30 5.85 8.38
CA PRO A 61 -0.86 4.58 7.93
C PRO A 61 0.21 3.50 7.90
N ASP A 62 -0.23 2.26 7.94
CA ASP A 62 0.71 1.14 7.82
C ASP A 62 1.18 0.99 6.39
N VAL A 63 0.29 1.21 5.43
CA VAL A 63 0.61 1.06 4.02
C VAL A 63 0.02 2.24 3.25
N VAL A 64 0.78 2.76 2.31
CA VAL A 64 0.31 3.78 1.38
C VAL A 64 0.32 3.18 -0.01
N LEU A 65 -0.83 3.13 -0.67
CA LEU A 65 -0.91 2.72 -2.07
C LEU A 65 -0.78 3.99 -2.90
N MET A 66 0.30 4.10 -3.64
CA MET A 66 0.69 5.37 -4.26
C MET A 66 0.69 5.27 -5.77
N ASP A 67 -0.16 6.04 -6.42
CA ASP A 67 -0.14 6.17 -7.88
C ASP A 67 1.08 7.00 -8.28
N VAL A 68 1.64 6.72 -9.44
CA VAL A 68 2.81 7.44 -9.92
C VAL A 68 2.43 8.73 -10.62
N HIS A 69 1.44 8.64 -11.51
CA HIS A 69 1.16 9.74 -12.41
C HIS A 69 0.08 10.65 -11.83
N MET A 70 0.53 11.67 -11.13
CA MET A 70 -0.36 12.66 -10.57
C MET A 70 0.18 14.04 -10.91
N PRO A 71 -0.70 15.02 -11.02
CA PRO A 71 -0.25 16.38 -11.33
C PRO A 71 0.55 16.96 -10.18
N SER A 72 1.40 17.87 -10.49
CA SER A 72 2.22 18.62 -9.54
C SER A 72 3.32 17.77 -8.92
N MET A 73 2.99 16.92 -8.01
CA MET A 73 3.98 16.06 -7.36
C MET A 73 3.66 14.64 -7.73
N ASP A 74 4.53 13.97 -8.45
CA ASP A 74 4.28 12.59 -8.84
C ASP A 74 4.47 11.65 -7.66
N GLY A 75 4.05 10.41 -7.83
CA GLY A 75 4.07 9.45 -6.74
C GLY A 75 5.46 9.07 -6.27
N ILE A 76 6.47 9.18 -7.13
CA ILE A 76 7.84 8.87 -6.72
C ILE A 76 8.33 9.95 -5.74
N GLU A 77 8.09 11.20 -6.09
CA GLU A 77 8.47 12.28 -5.20
C GLU A 77 7.65 12.24 -3.92
N ALA A 78 6.36 11.96 -4.04
CA ALA A 78 5.51 11.83 -2.86
C ALA A 78 5.99 10.71 -1.95
N THR A 79 6.46 9.62 -2.54
CA THR A 79 6.99 8.50 -1.75
C THR A 79 8.17 8.95 -0.90
N ARG A 80 9.07 9.74 -1.48
CA ARG A 80 10.20 10.23 -0.70
C ARG A 80 9.73 11.04 0.50
N HIS A 81 8.75 11.90 0.29
CA HIS A 81 8.24 12.74 1.37
C HIS A 81 7.48 11.92 2.41
N VAL A 82 6.69 10.96 1.97
CA VAL A 82 5.96 10.10 2.90
C VAL A 82 6.93 9.32 3.79
N ARG A 83 8.00 8.81 3.17
CA ARG A 83 8.98 8.05 3.95
C ARG A 83 9.66 8.93 4.99
N ARG A 84 9.68 10.23 4.76
CA ARG A 84 10.30 11.15 5.69
C ARG A 84 9.37 11.50 6.85
N VAL A 85 8.10 11.74 6.56
CA VAL A 85 7.15 12.17 7.60
C VAL A 85 6.48 11.00 8.30
N SER A 86 6.51 9.82 7.71
CA SER A 86 5.90 8.62 8.29
C SER A 86 6.80 7.43 7.99
N PRO A 87 7.95 7.35 8.63
CA PRO A 87 8.96 6.36 8.24
C PRO A 87 8.54 4.91 8.44
N ARG A 88 7.52 4.67 9.23
CA ARG A 88 7.05 3.31 9.41
C ARG A 88 6.04 2.89 8.35
N SER A 89 5.55 3.83 7.56
CA SER A 89 4.60 3.49 6.51
C SER A 89 5.32 2.78 5.38
N ARG A 90 4.75 1.68 4.94
CA ARG A 90 5.26 0.98 3.76
C ARG A 90 4.57 1.60 2.56
N VAL A 91 5.32 1.87 1.51
CA VAL A 91 4.75 2.45 0.31
C VAL A 91 4.74 1.40 -0.79
N VAL A 92 3.57 1.12 -1.33
CA VAL A 92 3.41 0.24 -2.47
C VAL A 92 2.98 1.12 -3.63
N VAL A 93 3.82 1.20 -4.64
CA VAL A 93 3.53 2.04 -5.80
C VAL A 93 2.66 1.23 -6.76
N VAL A 94 1.58 1.82 -7.23
CA VAL A 94 0.66 1.17 -8.15
C VAL A 94 0.58 2.03 -9.40
N THR A 95 0.95 1.50 -10.54
CA THR A 95 1.08 2.29 -11.75
C THR A 95 0.36 1.64 -12.91
N ALA A 96 -0.04 2.46 -13.89
CA ALA A 96 -0.71 1.93 -15.07
C ALA A 96 0.24 1.13 -15.94
N ALA A 97 1.51 1.48 -15.95
CA ALA A 97 2.48 0.76 -16.76
C ALA A 97 3.82 0.76 -16.05
N ARG A 98 4.50 -0.35 -16.08
CA ARG A 98 5.78 -0.43 -15.40
C ARG A 98 6.92 -0.39 -16.39
N SER A 99 8.05 0.04 -15.92
CA SER A 99 9.28 0.02 -16.70
C SER A 99 10.41 -0.21 -15.72
N PRO A 100 11.55 -0.69 -16.20
CA PRO A 100 12.69 -0.88 -15.32
C PRO A 100 13.14 0.43 -14.67
N GLU A 101 13.06 1.53 -15.41
CA GLU A 101 13.46 2.82 -14.88
C GLU A 101 12.53 3.24 -13.76
N LEU A 102 11.23 3.06 -13.93
CA LEU A 102 10.27 3.43 -12.93
C LEU A 102 10.47 2.60 -11.68
N ARG A 103 10.72 1.31 -11.86
CA ARG A 103 10.96 0.43 -10.73
C ARG A 103 12.20 0.92 -9.94
N ALA A 104 13.25 1.25 -10.64
CA ALA A 104 14.47 1.70 -9.99
C ALA A 104 14.22 3.00 -9.22
N HIS A 105 13.48 3.91 -9.82
CA HIS A 105 13.19 5.19 -9.17
C HIS A 105 12.31 4.97 -7.95
N ALA A 106 11.34 4.09 -8.04
CA ALA A 106 10.44 3.82 -6.93
C ALA A 106 11.22 3.22 -5.76
N GLU A 107 12.08 2.26 -6.06
CA GLU A 107 12.88 1.64 -5.01
C GLU A 107 13.82 2.65 -4.37
N ALA A 108 14.45 3.48 -5.17
CA ALA A 108 15.35 4.50 -4.63
C ALA A 108 14.60 5.51 -3.77
N ALA A 109 13.34 5.72 -4.03
CA ALA A 109 12.52 6.63 -3.23
C ALA A 109 12.05 5.99 -1.93
N GLY A 110 12.20 4.68 -1.81
CA GLY A 110 11.82 3.99 -0.60
C GLY A 110 10.55 3.15 -0.72
N ALA A 111 10.05 2.95 -1.93
CA ALA A 111 8.88 2.08 -2.13
C ALA A 111 9.28 0.64 -1.89
N GLU A 112 8.41 -0.09 -1.24
CA GLU A 112 8.65 -1.49 -0.97
C GLU A 112 8.35 -2.35 -2.17
N ARG A 113 7.34 -1.98 -2.93
CA ARG A 113 6.90 -2.74 -4.09
C ARG A 113 6.39 -1.83 -5.17
N LEU A 114 6.40 -2.32 -6.39
CA LEU A 114 5.76 -1.65 -7.50
C LEU A 114 4.86 -2.65 -8.19
N LEU A 115 3.57 -2.33 -8.25
CA LEU A 115 2.57 -3.17 -8.89
C LEU A 115 1.91 -2.39 -10.01
N THR A 116 1.26 -3.10 -10.92
CA THR A 116 0.48 -2.42 -11.96
C THR A 116 -0.98 -2.35 -11.55
N LYS A 117 -1.71 -1.41 -12.12
CA LYS A 117 -3.11 -1.22 -11.77
C LYS A 117 -3.98 -2.38 -12.22
N ASP A 118 -3.50 -3.23 -13.09
CA ASP A 118 -4.24 -4.41 -13.49
C ASP A 118 -3.95 -5.61 -12.59
N THR A 119 -3.19 -5.42 -11.52
CA THR A 119 -2.98 -6.48 -10.55
C THR A 119 -4.34 -6.88 -9.98
N PRO A 120 -4.65 -8.16 -9.94
CA PRO A 120 -5.93 -8.59 -9.38
C PRO A 120 -6.04 -8.20 -7.92
N ALA A 121 -7.28 -8.04 -7.47
CA ALA A 121 -7.53 -7.60 -6.11
C ALA A 121 -6.81 -8.45 -5.08
N LEU A 122 -6.81 -9.77 -5.27
CA LEU A 122 -6.13 -10.63 -4.31
C LEU A 122 -4.64 -10.36 -4.25
N GLY A 123 -4.03 -10.07 -5.38
CA GLY A 123 -2.60 -9.76 -5.41
C GLY A 123 -2.31 -8.46 -4.69
N LEU A 124 -3.20 -7.50 -4.80
CA LEU A 124 -3.04 -6.23 -4.11
C LEU A 124 -3.22 -6.42 -2.61
N ILE A 125 -4.22 -7.18 -2.22
CA ILE A 125 -4.44 -7.48 -0.82
C ILE A 125 -3.24 -8.22 -0.23
N ASP A 126 -2.70 -9.19 -0.96
CA ASP A 126 -1.52 -9.90 -0.52
C ASP A 126 -0.35 -8.96 -0.30
N ALA A 127 -0.16 -7.99 -1.20
CA ALA A 127 0.94 -7.05 -1.05
C ALA A 127 0.75 -6.18 0.19
N ILE A 128 -0.48 -5.78 0.46
CA ILE A 128 -0.78 -4.97 1.63
C ILE A 128 -0.51 -5.75 2.91
N LEU A 129 -0.93 -7.01 2.92
CA LEU A 129 -0.81 -7.83 4.12
C LEU A 129 0.54 -8.51 4.27
N ASP A 130 1.39 -8.37 3.28
CA ASP A 130 2.71 -8.99 3.32
C ASP A 130 3.57 -8.21 4.26
N PHE A 131 3.29 -8.37 5.49
CA PHE A 131 3.91 -7.61 6.48
C PHE A 131 5.27 -7.97 6.72
N PRO A 132 5.87 -7.16 7.23
CA PRO A 132 7.23 -7.33 7.56
C PRO A 132 7.48 -8.35 8.56
N CYS A 133 6.58 -8.76 9.08
CA CYS A 133 6.92 -9.84 9.84
C CYS A 133 7.37 -10.73 8.83
N ALA A 134 7.74 -10.18 8.30
CA ALA A 134 8.60 -10.45 7.45
C ALA A 134 9.43 -11.63 7.75
N THR A 135 9.57 -11.86 8.89
CA THR A 135 10.16 -13.08 9.26
C THR A 135 9.58 -14.20 8.49
N VAL A 136 8.30 -14.20 8.36
CA VAL A 136 7.67 -15.26 7.62
C VAL A 136 8.07 -15.20 6.20
N SER A 137 8.07 -14.04 5.66
CA SER A 137 8.42 -13.91 4.28
C SER A 137 9.83 -14.33 4.03
N GLN A 138 10.67 -14.18 4.99
CA GLN A 138 12.02 -14.65 4.82
C GLN A 138 12.13 -16.13 4.91
N LEU A 139 11.29 -16.73 5.69
CA LEU A 139 11.32 -18.16 5.81
C LEU A 139 10.82 -18.83 4.56
N VAL A 140 9.96 -18.17 3.83
CA VAL A 140 9.47 -18.72 2.60
C VAL A 140 10.46 -18.41 1.51
N PRO A 141 11.05 -19.38 0.90
CA PRO A 141 12.04 -19.13 -0.10
C PRO A 141 11.49 -18.30 -1.22
N ARG A 142 12.27 -17.37 -1.67
CA ARG A 142 11.82 -16.54 -2.74
C ARG A 142 11.56 -17.33 -3.94
N GLU A 143 12.34 -18.32 -4.17
CA GLU A 143 12.18 -19.17 -5.31
C GLU A 143 10.82 -19.81 -5.31
N ALA A 144 10.40 -20.24 -4.16
CA ALA A 144 9.09 -20.87 -4.07
C ALA A 144 7.99 -19.89 -4.42
N ARG A 145 8.19 -18.64 -4.10
CA ARG A 145 7.17 -17.67 -4.38
C ARG A 145 7.18 -17.20 -5.81
N THR A 146 8.31 -17.18 -6.40
CA THR A 146 8.39 -16.70 -7.77
C THR A 146 8.20 -17.82 -8.76
N ALA A 147 8.36 -18.99 -8.35
CA ALA A 147 8.18 -20.12 -9.26
C ALA A 147 6.70 -20.41 -9.58
#